data_512bc7b1edc48e40f096d90b95a9ffeb
#
_entry.id   512bc7b1edc48e40f096d90b95a9ffeb
#
_cell.length_a   1.000
_cell.length_b   1.000
_cell.length_c   1.000
_cell.angle_alpha   90.00
_cell.angle_beta   90.00
_cell.angle_gamma   90.00
#
_symmetry.space_group_name_H-M   'P 1'
#
loop_
_entity.id
_entity.type
_entity.pdbx_description
1 polymer ?
#
loop_
_entity_poly.entity_id
_entity_poly.type
_entity_poly.pdbx_seq_one_letter_code
_entity_poly.pdbx_strand_id
1 'polypeptide(L)'
;AELTEARNLQTGTVYIAASEVALRCLLLPVLKQYRLLYPGVHIRISNHSTPQAIAALKDGAADIAVVTTPTVRSASLVETVIRPIQEAAVCSSAFPALTDRPVALSEMLDYPIISLGPDTKSFAFYSDFFTDHGLPFHPAIEAFTADQILPMVEADLGVGFVPNEFLESESRVCRIDLKEQIPERQVVLIKRKGQPLSVAARKLEHMIIDEK
;
A
#
# COMPACT_ATOMS: atom_id res chain seq x y z
N ALA A 1 19.88 28.78 7.45
CA ALA A 1 18.43 29.08 7.47
C ALA A 1 17.60 27.83 7.78
N GLU A 2 17.82 26.69 7.12
CA GLU A 2 17.03 25.45 7.32
C GLU A 2 17.15 24.84 8.73
N LEU A 3 18.32 24.88 9.33
CA LEU A 3 18.54 24.37 10.72
C LEU A 3 17.85 25.22 11.79
N THR A 4 17.58 26.51 11.50
CA THR A 4 16.88 27.41 12.42
C THR A 4 15.36 27.24 12.31
N GLU A 5 14.84 26.95 11.12
CA GLU A 5 13.41 26.63 10.91
C GLU A 5 13.03 25.26 11.51
N ALA A 6 13.92 24.27 11.45
CA ALA A 6 13.70 22.96 12.06
C ALA A 6 13.57 23.07 13.60
N ARG A 7 14.32 23.97 14.26
CA ARG A 7 14.21 24.21 15.71
C ARG A 7 12.91 24.91 16.14
N ASN A 8 12.20 25.57 15.22
CA ASN A 8 10.99 26.34 15.53
C ASN A 8 9.68 25.56 15.34
N LEU A 9 9.71 24.35 14.77
CA LEU A 9 8.54 23.50 14.63
C LEU A 9 8.31 22.68 15.91
N GLN A 10 7.90 23.36 16.99
CA GLN A 10 7.73 22.75 18.29
C GLN A 10 6.34 22.15 18.51
N THR A 11 5.34 22.50 17.70
CA THR A 11 3.95 22.06 17.86
C THR A 11 3.26 21.97 16.50
N GLY A 12 2.19 21.20 16.46
CA GLY A 12 1.33 21.05 15.28
C GLY A 12 0.81 19.62 15.19
N THR A 13 -0.18 19.41 14.32
CA THR A 13 -0.69 18.09 13.99
C THR A 13 -0.63 17.88 12.48
N VAL A 14 -0.22 16.70 12.05
CA VAL A 14 -0.28 16.26 10.66
C VAL A 14 -1.24 15.09 10.56
N TYR A 15 -2.22 15.20 9.68
CA TYR A 15 -3.23 14.17 9.43
C TYR A 15 -2.91 13.46 8.13
N ILE A 16 -2.66 12.16 8.21
CA ILE A 16 -2.28 11.31 7.07
C ILE A 16 -3.37 10.27 6.86
N ALA A 17 -3.93 10.20 5.66
CA ALA A 17 -4.72 9.08 5.20
C ALA A 17 -3.83 8.12 4.42
N ALA A 18 -3.64 6.90 4.90
CA ALA A 18 -2.71 5.95 4.27
C ALA A 18 -3.37 4.60 4.03
N SER A 19 -3.00 3.93 2.94
CA SER A 19 -3.25 2.50 2.81
C SER A 19 -2.23 1.72 3.65
N GLU A 20 -2.61 0.52 4.10
CA GLU A 20 -1.71 -0.36 4.86
C GLU A 20 -0.41 -0.64 4.09
N VAL A 21 -0.53 -0.89 2.78
CA VAL A 21 0.64 -1.10 1.92
C VAL A 21 1.55 0.11 1.89
N ALA A 22 1.00 1.32 1.70
CA ALA A 22 1.80 2.55 1.67
C ALA A 22 2.43 2.86 3.03
N LEU A 23 1.72 2.55 4.13
CA LEU A 23 2.27 2.70 5.48
C LEU A 23 3.50 1.83 5.67
N ARG A 24 3.39 0.52 5.40
CA ARG A 24 4.49 -0.43 5.63
C ARG A 24 5.64 -0.27 4.64
N CYS A 25 5.32 -0.09 3.36
CA CYS A 25 6.35 -0.05 2.32
C CYS A 25 7.09 1.28 2.21
N LEU A 26 6.52 2.39 2.70
CA LEU A 26 7.11 3.72 2.53
C LEU A 26 7.12 4.54 3.82
N LEU A 27 5.96 4.69 4.48
CA LEU A 27 5.82 5.72 5.52
C LEU A 27 6.58 5.41 6.80
N LEU A 28 6.68 4.15 7.24
CA LEU A 28 7.30 3.82 8.52
C LEU A 28 8.73 4.35 8.68
N PRO A 29 9.67 4.16 7.75
CA PRO A 29 11.01 4.74 7.87
C PRO A 29 11.00 6.26 7.82
N VAL A 30 10.18 6.87 6.96
CA VAL A 30 10.04 8.33 6.86
C VAL A 30 9.52 8.92 8.17
N LEU A 31 8.48 8.34 8.74
CA LEU A 31 7.90 8.79 10.00
C LEU A 31 8.86 8.64 11.18
N LYS A 32 9.69 7.60 11.18
CA LYS A 32 10.77 7.46 12.16
C LYS A 32 11.72 8.64 12.11
N GLN A 33 12.19 9.01 10.94
CA GLN A 33 13.08 10.16 10.75
C GLN A 33 12.38 11.49 11.07
N TYR A 34 11.13 11.63 10.62
CA TYR A 34 10.32 12.82 10.90
C TYR A 34 10.15 13.05 12.41
N ARG A 35 9.88 11.99 13.18
CA ARG A 35 9.75 12.06 14.65
C ARG A 35 11.05 12.47 15.35
N LEU A 36 12.20 12.05 14.83
CA LEU A 36 13.50 12.47 15.36
C LEU A 36 13.76 13.97 15.12
N LEU A 37 13.36 14.47 13.96
CA LEU A 37 13.57 15.89 13.59
C LEU A 37 12.53 16.82 14.25
N TYR A 38 11.29 16.37 14.39
CA TYR A 38 10.16 17.17 14.85
C TYR A 38 9.38 16.49 16.01
N PRO A 39 10.02 16.30 17.18
CA PRO A 39 9.43 15.53 18.29
C PRO A 39 8.17 16.16 18.90
N GLY A 40 7.96 17.47 18.71
CA GLY A 40 6.76 18.18 19.18
C GLY A 40 5.55 18.09 18.27
N VAL A 41 5.70 17.56 17.04
CA VAL A 41 4.59 17.43 16.10
C VAL A 41 3.79 16.16 16.41
N HIS A 42 2.47 16.31 16.51
CA HIS A 42 1.55 15.20 16.64
C HIS A 42 1.22 14.63 15.25
N ILE A 43 1.35 13.31 15.08
CA ILE A 43 1.04 12.61 13.84
C ILE A 43 -0.21 11.78 14.06
N ARG A 44 -1.23 11.97 13.20
CA ARG A 44 -2.43 11.13 13.17
C ARG A 44 -2.49 10.42 11.82
N ILE A 45 -2.49 9.10 11.87
CA ILE A 45 -2.60 8.26 10.69
C ILE A 45 -3.92 7.52 10.78
N SER A 46 -4.70 7.58 9.70
CA SER A 46 -5.89 6.77 9.53
C SER A 46 -5.68 5.76 8.40
N ASN A 47 -6.04 4.51 8.66
CA ASN A 47 -5.97 3.45 7.65
C ASN A 47 -7.19 3.52 6.74
N HIS A 48 -6.96 3.58 5.44
CA HIS A 48 -7.99 3.75 4.43
C HIS A 48 -7.67 2.95 3.17
N SER A 49 -8.71 2.44 2.49
CA SER A 49 -8.58 2.09 1.09
C SER A 49 -8.29 3.34 0.25
N THR A 50 -7.73 3.18 -0.96
CA THR A 50 -7.42 4.32 -1.83
C THR A 50 -8.64 5.26 -2.07
N PRO A 51 -9.86 4.78 -2.35
CA PRO A 51 -11.03 5.67 -2.47
C PRO A 51 -11.36 6.41 -1.17
N GLN A 52 -11.25 5.75 -0.02
CA GLN A 52 -11.51 6.36 1.29
C GLN A 52 -10.47 7.44 1.63
N ALA A 53 -9.20 7.21 1.33
CA ALA A 53 -8.14 8.20 1.52
C ALA A 53 -8.36 9.45 0.65
N ILE A 54 -8.80 9.27 -0.59
CA ILE A 54 -9.16 10.37 -1.49
C ILE A 54 -10.37 11.16 -0.95
N ALA A 55 -11.38 10.47 -0.41
CA ALA A 55 -12.53 11.13 0.23
C ALA A 55 -12.07 11.94 1.46
N ALA A 56 -11.24 11.37 2.34
CA ALA A 56 -10.71 12.06 3.51
C ALA A 56 -9.94 13.35 3.15
N LEU A 57 -9.19 13.34 2.03
CA LEU A 57 -8.55 14.54 1.51
C LEU A 57 -9.56 15.60 1.08
N LYS A 58 -10.58 15.20 0.29
CA LYS A 58 -11.60 16.13 -0.22
C LYS A 58 -12.41 16.76 0.90
N ASP A 59 -12.72 15.98 1.92
CA ASP A 59 -13.48 16.42 3.10
C ASP A 59 -12.64 17.23 4.11
N GLY A 60 -11.33 17.36 3.87
CA GLY A 60 -10.42 18.07 4.76
C GLY A 60 -10.06 17.31 6.04
N ALA A 61 -10.39 16.04 6.13
CA ALA A 61 -10.05 15.18 7.27
C ALA A 61 -8.58 14.73 7.26
N ALA A 62 -7.89 14.85 6.11
CA ALA A 62 -6.47 14.59 5.97
C ALA A 62 -5.76 15.74 5.26
N ASP A 63 -4.50 15.99 5.63
CA ASP A 63 -3.62 16.94 4.96
C ASP A 63 -3.03 16.35 3.68
N ILE A 64 -2.57 15.10 3.78
CA ILE A 64 -2.00 14.32 2.69
C ILE A 64 -2.57 12.90 2.71
N ALA A 65 -2.62 12.26 1.55
CA ALA A 65 -2.86 10.83 1.44
C ALA A 65 -1.65 10.14 0.81
N VAL A 66 -1.33 8.94 1.31
CA VAL A 66 -0.28 8.09 0.74
C VAL A 66 -0.88 6.72 0.51
N VAL A 67 -1.03 6.37 -0.75
CA VAL A 67 -1.77 5.18 -1.18
C VAL A 67 -1.07 4.49 -2.35
N THR A 68 -1.62 3.37 -2.80
CA THR A 68 -1.10 2.66 -3.97
C THR A 68 -2.03 2.80 -5.16
N THR A 69 -1.44 2.78 -6.36
CA THR A 69 -2.22 2.71 -7.61
C THR A 69 -2.97 1.38 -7.72
N PRO A 70 -4.08 1.31 -8.51
CA PRO A 70 -4.64 2.39 -9.30
C PRO A 70 -5.36 3.45 -8.46
N THR A 71 -5.32 4.70 -8.93
CA THR A 71 -6.04 5.82 -8.33
C THR A 71 -7.06 6.39 -9.30
N VAL A 72 -7.99 7.20 -8.80
CA VAL A 72 -8.91 7.97 -9.64
C VAL A 72 -8.41 9.40 -9.74
N ARG A 73 -8.06 9.84 -10.93
CA ARG A 73 -7.64 11.23 -11.17
C ARG A 73 -8.77 12.21 -10.88
N SER A 74 -8.43 13.31 -10.25
CA SER A 74 -9.36 14.40 -9.93
C SER A 74 -8.69 15.75 -10.21
N ALA A 75 -9.41 16.68 -10.83
CA ALA A 75 -8.90 18.01 -11.11
C ALA A 75 -8.58 18.82 -9.83
N SER A 76 -9.18 18.45 -8.70
CA SER A 76 -8.96 19.08 -7.39
C SER A 76 -7.78 18.53 -6.60
N LEU A 77 -7.11 17.49 -7.11
CA LEU A 77 -6.03 16.81 -6.43
C LEU A 77 -4.75 16.85 -7.27
N VAL A 78 -3.62 16.82 -6.57
CA VAL A 78 -2.29 16.66 -7.17
C VAL A 78 -1.74 15.33 -6.67
N GLU A 79 -1.35 14.48 -7.61
CA GLU A 79 -0.74 13.17 -7.34
C GLU A 79 0.74 13.21 -7.73
N THR A 80 1.58 12.75 -6.84
CA THR A 80 3.03 12.62 -7.05
C THR A 80 3.41 11.15 -6.87
N VAL A 81 3.97 10.54 -7.90
CA VAL A 81 4.52 9.18 -7.83
C VAL A 81 5.80 9.20 -7.00
N ILE A 82 5.89 8.32 -6.01
CA ILE A 82 7.04 8.23 -5.12
C ILE A 82 7.94 7.08 -5.54
N ARG A 83 7.45 5.84 -5.53
CA ARG A 83 8.25 4.67 -5.92
C ARG A 83 7.39 3.50 -6.37
N PRO A 84 7.99 2.57 -7.14
CA PRO A 84 7.32 1.33 -7.53
C PRO A 84 7.19 0.37 -6.34
N ILE A 85 6.18 -0.51 -6.44
CA ILE A 85 5.98 -1.69 -5.59
C ILE A 85 5.80 -2.89 -6.49
N GLN A 86 6.58 -3.94 -6.23
CA GLN A 86 6.40 -5.23 -6.87
C GLN A 86 5.58 -6.15 -5.97
N GLU A 87 4.52 -6.73 -6.53
CA GLU A 87 3.67 -7.71 -5.87
C GLU A 87 4.23 -9.13 -6.04
N ALA A 88 3.97 -10.00 -5.08
CA ALA A 88 4.29 -11.42 -5.12
C ALA A 88 3.05 -12.25 -4.89
N ALA A 89 2.92 -13.34 -5.62
CA ALA A 89 2.00 -14.42 -5.30
C ALA A 89 2.60 -15.28 -4.18
N VAL A 90 1.79 -15.68 -3.22
CA VAL A 90 2.24 -16.38 -2.00
C VAL A 90 1.31 -17.52 -1.61
N CYS A 91 1.92 -18.55 -1.02
CA CYS A 91 1.22 -19.69 -0.40
C CYS A 91 1.97 -20.13 0.85
N SER A 92 1.38 -21.01 1.63
CA SER A 92 2.11 -21.71 2.71
C SER A 92 2.79 -22.97 2.20
N SER A 93 3.61 -23.58 3.04
CA SER A 93 4.25 -24.88 2.76
C SER A 93 3.25 -26.04 2.62
N ALA A 94 1.98 -25.85 2.97
CA ALA A 94 0.92 -26.84 2.74
C ALA A 94 0.58 -27.04 1.26
N PHE A 95 1.04 -26.13 0.37
CA PHE A 95 0.79 -26.18 -1.08
C PHE A 95 2.08 -26.41 -1.89
N PRO A 96 2.79 -27.54 -1.73
CA PRO A 96 4.10 -27.77 -2.34
C PRO A 96 4.06 -27.73 -3.88
N ALA A 97 2.94 -28.12 -4.49
CA ALA A 97 2.79 -28.08 -5.94
C ALA A 97 2.92 -26.66 -6.55
N LEU A 98 2.78 -25.60 -5.72
CA LEU A 98 2.91 -24.21 -6.13
C LEU A 98 4.32 -23.64 -5.92
N THR A 99 5.22 -24.37 -5.26
CA THR A 99 6.57 -23.88 -4.91
C THR A 99 7.71 -24.61 -5.59
N ASP A 100 7.44 -25.84 -6.11
CA ASP A 100 8.49 -26.71 -6.67
C ASP A 100 8.89 -26.36 -8.11
N ARG A 101 8.12 -25.53 -8.79
CA ARG A 101 8.30 -25.16 -10.20
C ARG A 101 7.61 -23.85 -10.54
N PRO A 102 7.94 -23.21 -11.68
CA PRO A 102 7.14 -22.12 -12.19
C PRO A 102 5.68 -22.55 -12.48
N VAL A 103 4.71 -21.76 -12.01
CA VAL A 103 3.28 -22.04 -12.00
C VAL A 103 2.56 -21.07 -12.94
N ALA A 104 1.63 -21.57 -13.73
CA ALA A 104 0.77 -20.68 -14.51
C ALA A 104 -0.28 -20.02 -13.60
N LEU A 105 -0.67 -18.78 -13.90
CA LEU A 105 -1.69 -18.05 -13.15
C LEU A 105 -3.00 -18.84 -13.06
N SER A 106 -3.35 -19.59 -14.11
CA SER A 106 -4.55 -20.46 -14.14
C SER A 106 -4.52 -21.56 -13.09
N GLU A 107 -3.34 -22.06 -12.70
CA GLU A 107 -3.22 -23.10 -11.68
C GLU A 107 -3.55 -22.59 -10.27
N MET A 108 -3.46 -21.28 -10.04
CA MET A 108 -3.88 -20.67 -8.77
C MET A 108 -5.40 -20.78 -8.54
N LEU A 109 -6.18 -20.94 -9.61
CA LEU A 109 -7.65 -21.09 -9.51
C LEU A 109 -8.07 -22.42 -8.87
N ASP A 110 -7.17 -23.39 -8.78
CA ASP A 110 -7.43 -24.67 -8.09
C ASP A 110 -7.34 -24.55 -6.56
N TYR A 111 -6.96 -23.36 -6.05
CA TYR A 111 -6.79 -23.07 -4.63
C TYR A 111 -7.69 -21.91 -4.18
N PRO A 112 -8.13 -21.87 -2.91
CA PRO A 112 -8.82 -20.71 -2.37
C PRO A 112 -7.98 -19.47 -2.49
N ILE A 113 -8.47 -18.42 -3.18
CA ILE A 113 -7.78 -17.14 -3.29
C ILE A 113 -8.23 -16.24 -2.13
N ILE A 114 -7.27 -15.63 -1.45
CA ILE A 114 -7.46 -14.63 -0.39
C ILE A 114 -7.15 -13.26 -1.00
N SER A 115 -8.09 -12.32 -0.94
CA SER A 115 -7.92 -10.97 -1.47
C SER A 115 -8.66 -9.95 -0.62
N LEU A 116 -8.43 -8.67 -0.89
CA LEU A 116 -9.28 -7.61 -0.35
C LEU A 116 -10.65 -7.62 -1.04
N GLY A 117 -11.64 -6.98 -0.42
CA GLY A 117 -12.99 -6.89 -0.95
C GLY A 117 -13.12 -6.07 -2.24
N PRO A 118 -14.23 -6.24 -2.99
CA PRO A 118 -14.42 -5.69 -4.34
C PRO A 118 -14.51 -4.16 -4.40
N ASP A 119 -14.72 -3.49 -3.29
CA ASP A 119 -14.72 -2.03 -3.16
C ASP A 119 -13.33 -1.40 -3.08
N THR A 120 -12.28 -2.23 -3.08
CA THR A 120 -10.89 -1.79 -3.00
C THR A 120 -10.21 -1.70 -4.38
N LYS A 121 -9.23 -0.80 -4.50
CA LYS A 121 -8.41 -0.70 -5.71
C LYS A 121 -7.43 -1.87 -5.87
N SER A 122 -7.07 -2.53 -4.78
CA SER A 122 -6.26 -3.77 -4.85
C SER A 122 -7.05 -4.92 -5.47
N PHE A 123 -8.33 -5.08 -5.10
CA PHE A 123 -9.19 -6.05 -5.78
C PHE A 123 -9.28 -5.77 -7.28
N ALA A 124 -9.57 -4.52 -7.66
CA ALA A 124 -9.64 -4.13 -9.08
C ALA A 124 -8.33 -4.45 -9.81
N PHE A 125 -7.18 -4.15 -9.20
CA PHE A 125 -5.87 -4.43 -9.78
C PHE A 125 -5.66 -5.93 -10.08
N TYR A 126 -5.97 -6.82 -9.12
CA TYR A 126 -5.82 -8.25 -9.35
C TYR A 126 -6.90 -8.81 -10.28
N SER A 127 -8.13 -8.29 -10.19
CA SER A 127 -9.21 -8.66 -11.13
C SER A 127 -8.82 -8.34 -12.57
N ASP A 128 -8.24 -7.16 -12.82
CA ASP A 128 -7.73 -6.76 -14.14
C ASP A 128 -6.59 -7.70 -14.58
N PHE A 129 -5.62 -8.00 -13.70
CA PHE A 129 -4.52 -8.91 -13.99
C PHE A 129 -5.00 -10.30 -14.43
N PHE A 130 -5.97 -10.88 -13.73
CA PHE A 130 -6.57 -12.17 -14.12
C PHE A 130 -7.34 -12.05 -15.43
N THR A 131 -8.16 -11.00 -15.59
CA THR A 131 -8.97 -10.76 -16.79
C THR A 131 -8.10 -10.57 -18.03
N ASP A 132 -6.99 -9.88 -17.93
CA ASP A 132 -6.03 -9.68 -19.04
C ASP A 132 -5.42 -11.00 -19.53
N HIS A 133 -5.44 -12.04 -18.67
CA HIS A 133 -5.03 -13.41 -19.02
C HIS A 133 -6.21 -14.34 -19.35
N GLY A 134 -7.42 -13.79 -19.49
CA GLY A 134 -8.63 -14.54 -19.81
C GLY A 134 -9.14 -15.42 -18.66
N LEU A 135 -8.78 -15.10 -17.42
CA LEU A 135 -9.10 -15.88 -16.23
C LEU A 135 -10.11 -15.12 -15.33
N PRO A 136 -11.02 -15.83 -14.65
CA PRO A 136 -11.89 -15.22 -13.66
C PRO A 136 -11.12 -14.92 -12.37
N PHE A 137 -11.55 -13.89 -11.64
CA PHE A 137 -11.02 -13.58 -10.30
C PHE A 137 -12.14 -13.64 -9.27
N HIS A 138 -12.21 -14.74 -8.54
CA HIS A 138 -13.24 -15.00 -7.54
C HIS A 138 -12.59 -15.40 -6.21
N PRO A 139 -12.18 -14.43 -5.37
CA PRO A 139 -11.66 -14.74 -4.04
C PRO A 139 -12.65 -15.56 -3.21
N ALA A 140 -12.14 -16.60 -2.58
CA ALA A 140 -12.90 -17.43 -1.64
C ALA A 140 -12.95 -16.80 -0.25
N ILE A 141 -11.96 -15.96 0.07
CA ILE A 141 -11.82 -15.26 1.36
C ILE A 141 -11.55 -13.79 1.09
N GLU A 142 -12.35 -12.93 1.73
CA GLU A 142 -12.17 -11.48 1.67
C GLU A 142 -11.57 -10.98 2.97
N ALA A 143 -10.37 -10.38 2.89
CA ALA A 143 -9.71 -9.68 3.97
C ALA A 143 -10.12 -8.19 3.96
N PHE A 144 -10.15 -7.56 5.13
CA PHE A 144 -10.48 -6.14 5.23
C PHE A 144 -9.29 -5.22 4.97
N THR A 145 -8.08 -5.66 5.37
CA THR A 145 -6.82 -4.93 5.20
C THR A 145 -5.72 -5.85 4.67
N ALA A 146 -4.72 -5.29 4.01
CA ALA A 146 -3.67 -6.07 3.34
C ALA A 146 -2.78 -6.85 4.32
N ASP A 147 -2.62 -6.38 5.55
CA ASP A 147 -1.86 -7.05 6.61
C ASP A 147 -2.52 -8.35 7.11
N GLN A 148 -3.81 -8.56 6.84
CA GLN A 148 -4.52 -9.79 7.18
C GLN A 148 -4.22 -10.94 6.21
N ILE A 149 -3.74 -10.65 4.99
CA ILE A 149 -3.54 -11.68 3.96
C ILE A 149 -2.45 -12.68 4.38
N LEU A 150 -1.28 -12.22 4.80
CA LEU A 150 -0.19 -13.11 5.20
C LEU A 150 -0.56 -14.07 6.34
N PRO A 151 -1.14 -13.61 7.47
CA PRO A 151 -1.57 -14.52 8.53
C PRO A 151 -2.57 -15.58 8.07
N MET A 152 -3.47 -15.24 7.13
CA MET A 152 -4.41 -16.20 6.56
C MET A 152 -3.72 -17.23 5.66
N VAL A 153 -2.73 -16.80 4.87
CA VAL A 153 -1.90 -17.72 4.06
C VAL A 153 -1.07 -18.63 4.98
N GLU A 154 -0.47 -18.10 6.05
CA GLU A 154 0.27 -18.88 7.06
C GLU A 154 -0.60 -19.91 7.79
N ALA A 155 -1.89 -19.63 7.91
CA ALA A 155 -2.88 -20.53 8.47
C ALA A 155 -3.44 -21.57 7.47
N ASP A 156 -2.81 -21.73 6.30
CA ASP A 156 -3.18 -22.69 5.25
C ASP A 156 -4.58 -22.45 4.64
N LEU A 157 -5.12 -21.23 4.76
CA LEU A 157 -6.46 -20.92 4.27
C LEU A 157 -6.52 -20.73 2.74
N GLY A 158 -5.38 -20.55 2.09
CA GLY A 158 -5.32 -20.39 0.64
C GLY A 158 -4.06 -19.69 0.16
N VAL A 159 -4.16 -19.15 -1.04
CA VAL A 159 -3.12 -18.40 -1.73
C VAL A 159 -3.50 -16.93 -1.82
N GLY A 160 -2.51 -16.04 -1.93
CA GLY A 160 -2.79 -14.61 -1.99
C GLY A 160 -1.72 -13.83 -2.73
N PHE A 161 -1.89 -12.52 -2.76
CA PHE A 161 -0.93 -11.58 -3.32
C PHE A 161 -0.60 -10.51 -2.28
N VAL A 162 0.67 -10.21 -2.12
CA VAL A 162 1.17 -9.19 -1.20
C VAL A 162 2.36 -8.45 -1.80
N PRO A 163 2.63 -7.21 -1.38
CA PRO A 163 3.90 -6.55 -1.74
C PRO A 163 5.11 -7.38 -1.29
N ASN A 164 6.18 -7.36 -2.09
CA ASN A 164 7.43 -8.03 -1.75
C ASN A 164 7.97 -7.62 -0.38
N GLU A 165 7.76 -6.37 -0.01
CA GLU A 165 8.19 -5.79 1.26
C GLU A 165 7.48 -6.38 2.48
N PHE A 166 6.37 -7.10 2.28
CA PHE A 166 5.68 -7.82 3.36
C PHE A 166 6.33 -9.17 3.68
N LEU A 167 7.15 -9.68 2.76
CA LEU A 167 7.83 -10.98 2.90
C LEU A 167 9.13 -10.79 3.67
N GLU A 168 9.08 -10.98 4.97
CA GLU A 168 10.24 -11.01 5.83
C GLU A 168 10.97 -12.36 5.73
N SER A 169 12.26 -12.37 6.03
CA SER A 169 13.14 -13.55 5.89
C SER A 169 12.76 -14.73 6.79
N GLU A 170 11.91 -14.54 7.78
CA GLU A 170 11.46 -15.56 8.74
C GLU A 170 10.00 -16.01 8.52
N SER A 171 9.36 -15.57 7.43
CA SER A 171 7.98 -15.92 7.11
C SER A 171 7.84 -17.40 6.78
N ARG A 172 6.76 -18.03 7.27
CA ARG A 172 6.34 -19.39 6.85
C ARG A 172 5.68 -19.40 5.47
N VAL A 173 5.60 -18.26 4.84
CA VAL A 173 5.00 -18.07 3.53
C VAL A 173 6.06 -18.26 2.45
N CYS A 174 5.70 -19.04 1.44
CA CYS A 174 6.50 -19.28 0.26
C CYS A 174 6.05 -18.40 -0.89
N ARG A 175 7.02 -17.89 -1.67
CA ARG A 175 6.70 -17.27 -2.97
C ARG A 175 6.27 -18.33 -3.96
N ILE A 176 5.26 -17.98 -4.75
CA ILE A 176 4.89 -18.71 -5.95
C ILE A 176 5.60 -18.05 -7.12
N ASP A 177 6.39 -18.82 -7.86
CA ASP A 177 7.04 -18.37 -9.10
C ASP A 177 6.02 -18.46 -10.25
N LEU A 178 5.32 -17.32 -10.50
CA LEU A 178 4.34 -17.24 -11.59
C LEU A 178 5.04 -17.07 -12.94
N LYS A 179 4.55 -17.78 -13.95
CA LYS A 179 4.98 -17.59 -15.34
C LYS A 179 4.53 -16.24 -15.90
N GLU A 180 3.37 -15.75 -15.47
CA GLU A 180 2.82 -14.47 -15.84
C GLU A 180 3.38 -13.38 -14.91
N GLN A 181 3.87 -12.31 -15.51
CA GLN A 181 4.42 -11.19 -14.74
C GLN A 181 3.32 -10.36 -14.13
N ILE A 182 3.32 -10.26 -12.79
CA ILE A 182 2.41 -9.35 -12.09
C ILE A 182 2.80 -7.91 -12.43
N PRO A 183 1.86 -7.06 -12.87
CA PRO A 183 2.14 -5.66 -13.15
C PRO A 183 2.68 -4.92 -11.92
N GLU A 184 3.51 -3.90 -12.16
CA GLU A 184 4.02 -3.05 -11.11
C GLU A 184 2.94 -2.07 -10.63
N ARG A 185 2.90 -1.81 -9.33
CA ARG A 185 2.12 -0.74 -8.72
C ARG A 185 3.03 0.40 -8.27
N GLN A 186 2.44 1.55 -7.98
CA GLN A 186 3.18 2.71 -7.48
C GLN A 186 2.65 3.14 -6.12
N VAL A 187 3.52 3.55 -5.22
CA VAL A 187 3.13 4.38 -4.08
C VAL A 187 3.05 5.82 -4.56
N VAL A 188 1.96 6.46 -4.23
CA VAL A 188 1.70 7.85 -4.62
C VAL A 188 1.32 8.69 -3.40
N LEU A 189 1.80 9.94 -3.39
CA LEU A 189 1.37 10.97 -2.47
C LEU A 189 0.33 11.84 -3.16
N ILE A 190 -0.79 12.08 -2.50
CA ILE A 190 -1.88 12.90 -3.02
C ILE A 190 -2.18 14.04 -2.04
N LYS A 191 -2.40 15.23 -2.57
CA LYS A 191 -2.83 16.41 -1.80
C LYS A 191 -3.85 17.23 -2.57
N ARG A 192 -4.56 18.12 -1.87
CA ARG A 192 -5.48 19.07 -2.51
C ARG A 192 -4.71 20.11 -3.32
N LYS A 193 -5.20 20.37 -4.53
CA LYS A 193 -4.66 21.40 -5.40
C LYS A 193 -5.02 22.79 -4.87
N GLY A 194 -4.04 23.70 -4.85
CA GLY A 194 -4.26 25.11 -4.47
C GLY A 194 -4.51 25.33 -2.97
N GLN A 195 -4.50 24.29 -2.14
CA GLN A 195 -4.62 24.41 -0.70
C GLN A 195 -3.21 24.27 -0.05
N PRO A 196 -2.74 25.32 0.66
CA PRO A 196 -1.45 25.25 1.31
C PRO A 196 -1.46 24.24 2.48
N LEU A 197 -0.42 23.44 2.57
CA LEU A 197 -0.18 22.60 3.72
C LEU A 197 0.36 23.42 4.90
N SER A 198 0.08 22.98 6.12
CA SER A 198 0.76 23.50 7.31
C SER A 198 2.28 23.30 7.18
N VAL A 199 3.07 24.06 7.95
CA VAL A 199 4.54 23.91 7.93
C VAL A 199 4.93 22.45 8.26
N ALA A 200 4.28 21.86 9.25
CA ALA A 200 4.50 20.47 9.65
C ALA A 200 4.21 19.48 8.51
N ALA A 201 3.03 19.59 7.89
CA ALA A 201 2.64 18.71 6.79
C ALA A 201 3.54 18.88 5.55
N ARG A 202 3.99 20.10 5.26
CA ARG A 202 4.92 20.38 4.15
C ARG A 202 6.29 19.75 4.37
N LYS A 203 6.84 19.80 5.59
CA LYS A 203 8.10 19.14 5.91
C LYS A 203 8.01 17.63 5.74
N LEU A 204 6.89 17.03 6.17
CA LEU A 204 6.65 15.60 5.95
C LEU A 204 6.48 15.28 4.46
N GLU A 205 5.74 16.09 3.71
CA GLU A 205 5.61 15.94 2.25
C GLU A 205 6.98 15.91 1.57
N HIS A 206 7.88 16.85 1.90
CA HIS A 206 9.23 16.89 1.32
C HIS A 206 10.00 15.61 1.64
N MET A 207 9.97 15.14 2.89
CA MET A 207 10.67 13.91 3.27
C MET A 207 10.12 12.68 2.54
N ILE A 208 8.80 12.62 2.29
CA ILE A 208 8.21 11.53 1.50
C ILE A 208 8.65 11.61 0.04
N ILE A 209 8.71 12.82 -0.53
CA ILE A 209 9.13 13.02 -1.93
C ILE A 209 10.62 12.69 -2.12
N ASP A 210 11.45 12.92 -1.11
CA ASP A 210 12.90 12.63 -1.15
C ASP A 210 13.21 11.11 -1.16
N GLU A 211 12.21 10.25 -0.85
CA GLU A 211 12.29 8.78 -1.02
C GLU A 211 12.11 8.30 -2.47
N LYS A 212 12.03 9.20 -3.43
CA LYS A 212 11.76 8.95 -4.85
C LYS A 212 12.95 8.32 -5.61
#